data_7386d7611a3d85b055dab8357040fc0c
#
_entry.id   7386d7611a3d85b055dab8357040fc0c
#
_cell.length_a   1.000
_cell.length_b   1.000
_cell.length_c   1.000
_cell.angle_alpha   90.00
_cell.angle_beta   90.00
_cell.angle_gamma   90.00
#
_symmetry.space_group_name_H-M   'P 1'
#
loop_
_entity.id
_entity.type
_entity.pdbx_description
1 polymer ?
#
loop_
_entity_poly.entity_id
_entity_poly.type
_entity_poly.pdbx_seq_one_letter_code
_entity_poly.pdbx_strand_id
1 'polypeptide(L)'
;MKDLGLDVCDMLVPKPLIAKASGESQFFRAEATVVWEEKAAKVKIYSVTAEGKKLVDHASCVVKFSDCSEWKQDWKRHSYLIQRSIDRLMQSAATGESHKLGRGMIYKLFGALVDYDNNYKSIEEVILDSEHYEATARVKFQAKDGNFHRNPFWIDSLGHISGFVMNANDAIDSRNEVYVNHGWDTMRCSKKFSVDSTYRTYVRMQHWQNTVYAGDVYIFEGDEIIAVYGGVKVGCSIGI
;
A
#
# COMPACT_ATOMS: atom_id res chain seq x y z
N MET A 1 -25.46 13.46 -8.25
CA MET A 1 -24.76 12.20 -8.52
C MET A 1 -24.23 11.71 -7.19
N LYS A 2 -24.47 10.47 -6.77
CA LYS A 2 -23.86 9.93 -5.55
C LYS A 2 -22.34 9.87 -5.78
N ASP A 3 -21.54 10.30 -4.81
CA ASP A 3 -20.09 10.15 -4.83
C ASP A 3 -19.74 8.65 -4.77
N LEU A 4 -19.36 8.09 -5.90
CA LEU A 4 -18.95 6.71 -5.97
C LEU A 4 -17.50 6.57 -5.53
N GLY A 5 -17.30 5.85 -4.43
CA GLY A 5 -16.00 5.40 -3.99
C GLY A 5 -15.57 4.12 -4.71
N LEU A 6 -14.27 3.89 -4.74
CA LEU A 6 -13.66 2.64 -5.20
C LEU A 6 -13.27 1.80 -3.99
N ASP A 7 -13.64 0.51 -4.00
CA ASP A 7 -13.12 -0.51 -3.07
C ASP A 7 -12.49 -1.65 -3.88
N VAL A 8 -11.21 -1.92 -3.64
CA VAL A 8 -10.53 -3.12 -4.11
C VAL A 8 -10.34 -4.02 -2.92
N CYS A 9 -11.18 -5.03 -2.80
CA CYS A 9 -11.23 -5.89 -1.62
C CYS A 9 -10.80 -7.33 -1.92
N ASP A 10 -10.58 -8.08 -0.83
CA ASP A 10 -10.21 -9.50 -0.86
C ASP A 10 -8.96 -9.76 -1.73
N MET A 11 -7.98 -8.85 -1.65
CA MET A 11 -6.72 -9.01 -2.38
C MET A 11 -5.90 -10.13 -1.76
N LEU A 12 -5.55 -11.09 -2.62
CA LEU A 12 -4.64 -12.17 -2.31
C LEU A 12 -3.48 -12.17 -3.29
N VAL A 13 -2.25 -12.30 -2.77
CA VAL A 13 -1.02 -12.42 -3.55
C VAL A 13 -0.32 -13.72 -3.15
N PRO A 14 -0.78 -14.88 -3.65
CA PRO A 14 -0.23 -16.18 -3.25
C PRO A 14 1.18 -16.40 -3.78
N LYS A 15 1.55 -15.73 -4.88
CA LYS A 15 2.86 -15.93 -5.48
C LYS A 15 3.33 -14.67 -6.23
N PRO A 16 4.50 -14.11 -5.90
CA PRO A 16 5.01 -12.95 -6.60
C PRO A 16 5.30 -13.27 -8.08
N LEU A 17 5.18 -12.26 -8.95
CA LEU A 17 5.65 -12.33 -10.32
C LEU A 17 7.10 -11.81 -10.34
N ILE A 18 8.06 -12.73 -10.39
CA ILE A 18 9.48 -12.40 -10.38
C ILE A 18 9.95 -12.18 -11.81
N ALA A 19 10.60 -11.03 -12.08
CA ALA A 19 11.17 -10.74 -13.38
C ALA A 19 12.34 -11.68 -13.69
N LYS A 20 12.38 -12.21 -14.89
CA LYS A 20 13.49 -13.06 -15.37
C LYS A 20 14.71 -12.19 -15.69
N ALA A 21 15.86 -12.58 -15.17
CA ALA A 21 17.14 -11.91 -15.42
C ALA A 21 17.60 -11.98 -16.88
N SER A 22 17.11 -12.94 -17.65
CA SER A 22 17.53 -13.24 -19.02
C SER A 22 17.02 -12.25 -20.09
N GLY A 23 16.16 -11.28 -19.72
CA GLY A 23 15.48 -10.42 -20.71
C GLY A 23 14.45 -11.16 -21.56
N GLU A 24 14.14 -12.41 -21.25
CA GLU A 24 13.08 -13.17 -21.92
C GLU A 24 11.71 -12.57 -21.65
N SER A 25 10.87 -12.55 -22.67
CA SER A 25 9.50 -12.09 -22.54
C SER A 25 8.72 -12.95 -21.55
N GLN A 26 8.09 -12.31 -20.58
CA GLN A 26 7.17 -12.95 -19.66
C GLN A 26 5.75 -12.51 -20.00
N PHE A 27 4.87 -13.49 -20.19
CA PHE A 27 3.49 -13.24 -20.52
C PHE A 27 2.61 -13.44 -19.28
N PHE A 28 1.74 -12.49 -19.03
CA PHE A 28 0.71 -12.59 -17.99
C PHE A 28 -0.64 -12.11 -18.53
N ARG A 29 -1.70 -12.55 -17.89
CA ARG A 29 -3.07 -12.18 -18.21
C ARG A 29 -3.76 -11.65 -16.98
N ALA A 30 -4.44 -10.50 -17.14
CA ALA A 30 -5.45 -10.02 -16.23
C ALA A 30 -6.82 -10.38 -16.82
N GLU A 31 -7.62 -11.09 -16.03
CA GLU A 31 -8.98 -11.50 -16.39
C GLU A 31 -9.95 -10.82 -15.40
N ALA A 32 -10.97 -10.16 -15.93
CA ALA A 32 -12.00 -9.51 -15.14
C ALA A 32 -13.38 -10.07 -15.51
N THR A 33 -14.08 -10.64 -14.54
CA THR A 33 -15.46 -11.11 -14.67
C THR A 33 -16.40 -10.16 -13.94
N VAL A 34 -17.27 -9.48 -14.69
CA VAL A 34 -18.24 -8.53 -14.12
C VAL A 34 -19.47 -9.28 -13.59
N VAL A 35 -19.85 -8.99 -12.35
CA VAL A 35 -21.06 -9.47 -11.68
C VAL A 35 -21.99 -8.28 -11.48
N TRP A 36 -22.87 -8.04 -12.43
CA TRP A 36 -23.73 -6.86 -12.49
C TRP A 36 -24.64 -6.69 -11.27
N GLU A 37 -25.17 -7.79 -10.76
CA GLU A 37 -26.04 -7.82 -9.58
C GLU A 37 -25.32 -7.32 -8.32
N GLU A 38 -24.03 -7.65 -8.19
CA GLU A 38 -23.17 -7.24 -7.07
C GLU A 38 -22.48 -5.88 -7.32
N LYS A 39 -22.61 -5.30 -8.52
CA LYS A 39 -21.84 -4.11 -8.98
C LYS A 39 -20.34 -4.28 -8.75
N ALA A 40 -19.83 -5.46 -9.05
CA ALA A 40 -18.47 -5.89 -8.78
C ALA A 40 -17.80 -6.49 -10.01
N ALA A 41 -16.47 -6.45 -10.04
CA ALA A 41 -15.66 -7.19 -10.99
C ALA A 41 -14.67 -8.08 -10.21
N LYS A 42 -14.73 -9.39 -10.45
CA LYS A 42 -13.74 -10.34 -9.92
C LYS A 42 -12.54 -10.36 -10.85
N VAL A 43 -11.36 -10.06 -10.33
CA VAL A 43 -10.11 -9.94 -11.10
C VAL A 43 -9.15 -11.05 -10.69
N LYS A 44 -8.50 -11.65 -11.69
CA LYS A 44 -7.41 -12.63 -11.52
C LYS A 44 -6.24 -12.23 -12.39
N ILE A 45 -5.04 -12.37 -11.86
CA ILE A 45 -3.78 -12.13 -12.58
C ILE A 45 -2.96 -13.42 -12.52
N TYR A 46 -2.57 -13.92 -13.69
CA TYR A 46 -1.80 -15.16 -13.80
C TYR A 46 -0.83 -15.11 -14.96
N SER A 47 0.29 -15.85 -14.86
CA SER A 47 1.22 -16.02 -15.95
C SER A 47 0.70 -17.04 -16.96
N VAL A 48 1.10 -16.85 -18.24
CA VAL A 48 0.74 -17.74 -19.34
C VAL A 48 1.96 -18.06 -20.20
N THR A 49 1.90 -19.15 -20.98
CA THR A 49 2.88 -19.42 -22.03
C THR A 49 2.67 -18.47 -23.21
N ALA A 50 3.58 -18.47 -24.18
CA ALA A 50 3.44 -17.71 -25.44
C ALA A 50 2.13 -18.07 -26.19
N GLU A 51 1.68 -19.33 -26.09
CA GLU A 51 0.45 -19.84 -26.69
C GLU A 51 -0.80 -19.55 -25.82
N GLY A 52 -0.62 -18.86 -24.68
CA GLY A 52 -1.72 -18.44 -23.80
C GLY A 52 -2.19 -19.49 -22.78
N LYS A 53 -1.48 -20.62 -22.62
CA LYS A 53 -1.82 -21.63 -21.59
C LYS A 53 -1.47 -21.10 -20.21
N LYS A 54 -2.42 -21.17 -19.27
CA LYS A 54 -2.24 -20.75 -17.88
C LYS A 54 -1.15 -21.54 -17.18
N LEU A 55 -0.29 -20.85 -16.42
CA LEU A 55 0.81 -21.40 -15.62
C LEU A 55 0.55 -21.24 -14.12
N VAL A 56 0.67 -20.01 -13.59
CA VAL A 56 0.66 -19.73 -12.16
C VAL A 56 -0.27 -18.56 -11.84
N ASP A 57 -1.08 -18.68 -10.80
CA ASP A 57 -1.86 -17.58 -10.24
C ASP A 57 -0.94 -16.67 -9.39
N HIS A 58 -1.00 -15.37 -9.65
CA HIS A 58 -0.20 -14.36 -8.95
C HIS A 58 -1.02 -13.49 -8.03
N ALA A 59 -2.21 -13.06 -8.46
CA ALA A 59 -3.08 -12.25 -7.63
C ALA A 59 -4.55 -12.44 -7.98
N SER A 60 -5.42 -12.17 -7.01
CA SER A 60 -6.87 -12.05 -7.21
C SER A 60 -7.45 -10.99 -6.30
N CYS A 61 -8.49 -10.31 -6.77
CA CYS A 61 -9.24 -9.34 -5.96
C CYS A 61 -10.65 -9.16 -6.48
N VAL A 62 -11.45 -8.40 -5.73
CA VAL A 62 -12.77 -7.92 -6.17
C VAL A 62 -12.75 -6.40 -6.20
N VAL A 63 -13.17 -5.82 -7.33
CA VAL A 63 -13.28 -4.37 -7.51
C VAL A 63 -14.76 -3.98 -7.43
N LYS A 64 -15.09 -3.04 -6.54
CA LYS A 64 -16.44 -2.53 -6.32
C LYS A 64 -16.50 -1.02 -6.42
N PHE A 65 -17.61 -0.50 -6.93
CA PHE A 65 -17.95 0.91 -6.88
C PHE A 65 -19.23 1.08 -6.08
N SER A 66 -19.17 1.84 -5.00
CA SER A 66 -20.32 2.02 -4.10
C SER A 66 -20.37 3.44 -3.55
N ASP A 67 -21.50 3.78 -2.94
CA ASP A 67 -21.66 5.01 -2.18
C ASP A 67 -20.65 5.00 -1.02
N CYS A 68 -19.81 6.02 -0.95
CA CYS A 68 -18.76 6.13 0.08
C CYS A 68 -19.19 6.95 1.32
N SER A 69 -20.45 7.32 1.44
CA SER A 69 -20.95 8.16 2.54
C SER A 69 -20.77 7.49 3.90
N GLU A 70 -21.04 6.18 3.99
CA GLU A 70 -20.83 5.42 5.24
C GLU A 70 -19.35 5.34 5.61
N TRP A 71 -18.47 5.11 4.63
CA TRP A 71 -17.03 5.08 4.88
C TRP A 71 -16.52 6.41 5.44
N LYS A 72 -16.91 7.52 4.80
CA LYS A 72 -16.54 8.87 5.26
C LYS A 72 -17.04 9.16 6.68
N GLN A 73 -18.27 8.73 6.99
CA GLN A 73 -18.84 8.90 8.32
C GLN A 73 -18.09 8.09 9.38
N ASP A 74 -17.72 6.86 9.07
CA ASP A 74 -16.96 5.98 9.95
C ASP A 74 -15.54 6.52 10.15
N TRP A 75 -14.84 6.88 9.07
CA TRP A 75 -13.50 7.47 9.15
C TRP A 75 -13.49 8.77 9.96
N LYS A 76 -14.50 9.61 9.82
CA LYS A 76 -14.63 10.84 10.60
C LYS A 76 -14.72 10.59 12.11
N ARG A 77 -15.34 9.49 12.53
CA ARG A 77 -15.42 9.13 13.96
C ARG A 77 -14.05 8.81 14.56
N HIS A 78 -13.12 8.27 13.75
CA HIS A 78 -11.83 7.79 14.20
C HIS A 78 -10.67 8.72 13.84
N SER A 79 -10.88 9.71 12.93
CA SER A 79 -9.82 10.58 12.42
C SER A 79 -9.02 11.28 13.52
N TYR A 80 -9.68 11.72 14.60
CA TYR A 80 -9.02 12.39 15.71
C TYR A 80 -8.03 11.48 16.47
N LEU A 81 -8.31 10.17 16.55
CA LEU A 81 -7.41 9.20 17.20
C LEU A 81 -6.15 9.00 16.34
N ILE A 82 -6.34 8.87 15.03
CA ILE A 82 -5.24 8.71 14.08
C ILE A 82 -4.40 9.99 14.03
N GLN A 83 -5.03 11.16 13.98
CA GLN A 83 -4.33 12.44 14.01
C GLN A 83 -3.49 12.60 15.27
N ARG A 84 -4.03 12.24 16.44
CA ARG A 84 -3.28 12.24 17.71
C ARG A 84 -2.06 11.31 17.67
N SER A 85 -2.16 10.15 17.03
CA SER A 85 -1.02 9.25 16.85
C SER A 85 0.04 9.86 15.93
N ILE A 86 -0.37 10.52 14.84
CA ILE A 86 0.53 11.25 13.95
C ILE A 86 1.25 12.37 14.73
N ASP A 87 0.53 13.16 15.51
CA ASP A 87 1.10 14.26 16.30
C ASP A 87 2.12 13.74 17.33
N ARG A 88 1.82 12.61 18.00
CA ARG A 88 2.74 11.93 18.90
C ARG A 88 4.03 11.52 18.19
N LEU A 89 3.92 10.88 17.01
CA LEU A 89 5.09 10.51 16.20
C LEU A 89 5.92 11.73 15.81
N MET A 90 5.28 12.82 15.42
CA MET A 90 6.00 14.06 15.06
C MET A 90 6.74 14.67 16.26
N GLN A 91 6.15 14.59 17.46
CA GLN A 91 6.78 15.04 18.70
C GLN A 91 7.95 14.13 19.09
N SER A 92 7.78 12.81 19.04
CA SER A 92 8.84 11.84 19.37
C SER A 92 10.04 11.93 18.42
N ALA A 93 9.81 12.29 17.16
CA ALA A 93 10.91 12.58 16.22
C ALA A 93 11.69 13.84 16.59
N ALA A 94 11.05 14.84 17.21
CA ALA A 94 11.72 16.04 17.67
C ALA A 94 12.58 15.80 18.94
N THR A 95 12.20 14.80 19.75
CA THR A 95 12.97 14.37 20.94
C THR A 95 14.01 13.29 20.64
N GLY A 96 14.01 12.73 19.44
CA GLY A 96 14.94 11.69 19.01
C GLY A 96 14.52 10.27 19.40
N GLU A 97 13.29 10.09 19.89
CA GLU A 97 12.73 8.77 20.23
C GLU A 97 12.25 8.00 18.98
N SER A 98 11.90 8.70 17.90
CA SER A 98 11.52 8.14 16.61
C SER A 98 12.45 8.61 15.51
N HIS A 99 12.62 7.79 14.47
CA HIS A 99 13.51 8.10 13.35
C HIS A 99 12.81 8.95 12.29
N LYS A 100 13.39 10.10 11.98
CA LYS A 100 12.95 10.95 10.88
C LYS A 100 13.85 10.75 9.66
N LEU A 101 13.27 10.29 8.54
CA LEU A 101 14.01 9.99 7.32
C LEU A 101 13.45 10.79 6.14
N GLY A 102 14.37 11.30 5.30
CA GLY A 102 14.02 11.95 4.04
C GLY A 102 14.05 10.99 2.86
N ARG A 103 13.46 11.42 1.72
CA ARG A 103 13.28 10.63 0.49
C ARG A 103 14.50 9.79 0.10
N GLY A 104 15.67 10.40 0.06
CA GLY A 104 16.90 9.72 -0.38
C GLY A 104 17.25 8.51 0.48
N MET A 105 17.11 8.62 1.81
CA MET A 105 17.39 7.52 2.73
C MET A 105 16.27 6.46 2.66
N ILE A 106 15.01 6.87 2.57
CA ILE A 106 13.86 5.97 2.46
C ILE A 106 14.04 5.01 1.27
N TYR A 107 14.28 5.56 0.08
CA TYR A 107 14.43 4.72 -1.12
C TYR A 107 15.79 4.04 -1.24
N LYS A 108 16.81 4.48 -0.50
CA LYS A 108 18.05 3.73 -0.32
C LYS A 108 17.83 2.47 0.51
N LEU A 109 17.03 2.55 1.59
CA LEU A 109 16.65 1.39 2.39
C LEU A 109 15.76 0.43 1.61
N PHE A 110 14.76 0.94 0.88
CA PHE A 110 13.98 0.10 -0.04
C PHE A 110 14.83 -0.58 -1.11
N GLY A 111 15.89 0.07 -1.59
CA GLY A 111 16.78 -0.47 -2.63
C GLY A 111 17.51 -1.75 -2.24
N ALA A 112 17.51 -2.13 -0.97
CA ALA A 112 17.96 -3.43 -0.52
C ALA A 112 16.97 -4.56 -0.87
N LEU A 113 15.70 -4.22 -1.15
CA LEU A 113 14.59 -5.14 -1.36
C LEU A 113 13.94 -4.98 -2.74
N VAL A 114 13.67 -3.73 -3.13
CA VAL A 114 12.94 -3.37 -4.34
C VAL A 114 13.59 -2.13 -4.96
N ASP A 115 13.96 -2.22 -6.23
CA ASP A 115 14.42 -1.05 -6.99
C ASP A 115 13.22 -0.35 -7.63
N TYR A 116 12.69 0.64 -6.92
CA TYR A 116 11.58 1.45 -7.41
C TYR A 116 12.03 2.41 -8.51
N ASP A 117 11.26 2.46 -9.61
CA ASP A 117 11.37 3.54 -10.60
C ASP A 117 11.00 4.90 -9.97
N ASN A 118 11.49 5.99 -10.56
CA ASN A 118 11.27 7.34 -10.03
C ASN A 118 9.80 7.73 -9.89
N ASN A 119 8.91 7.19 -10.75
CA ASN A 119 7.48 7.44 -10.67
C ASN A 119 6.83 6.92 -9.38
N TYR A 120 7.44 5.91 -8.75
CA TYR A 120 6.99 5.35 -7.46
C TYR A 120 7.61 6.05 -6.24
N LYS A 121 8.65 6.87 -6.40
CA LYS A 121 9.41 7.49 -5.30
C LYS A 121 8.73 8.74 -4.74
N SER A 122 7.47 8.61 -4.33
CA SER A 122 6.60 9.73 -3.92
C SER A 122 6.67 10.08 -2.44
N ILE A 123 7.24 9.23 -1.59
CA ILE A 123 7.43 9.56 -0.17
C ILE A 123 8.55 10.59 -0.03
N GLU A 124 8.24 11.73 0.61
CA GLU A 124 9.20 12.79 0.88
C GLU A 124 9.85 12.66 2.25
N GLU A 125 9.08 12.19 3.22
CA GLU A 125 9.46 12.09 4.62
C GLU A 125 8.72 10.92 5.28
N VAL A 126 9.41 10.18 6.13
CA VAL A 126 8.82 9.20 7.05
C VAL A 126 9.29 9.49 8.47
N ILE A 127 8.40 9.35 9.42
CA ILE A 127 8.72 9.24 10.84
C ILE A 127 8.36 7.81 11.23
N LEU A 128 9.35 7.07 11.74
CA LEU A 128 9.26 5.66 12.10
C LEU A 128 9.48 5.49 13.60
N ASP A 129 8.53 4.86 14.26
CA ASP A 129 8.65 4.32 15.61
C ASP A 129 8.81 2.80 15.50
N SER A 130 10.06 2.33 15.64
CA SER A 130 10.40 0.92 15.50
C SER A 130 9.83 0.06 16.63
N GLU A 131 9.75 0.60 17.85
CA GLU A 131 9.25 -0.14 19.02
C GLU A 131 7.78 -0.52 18.88
N HIS A 132 6.97 0.39 18.31
CA HIS A 132 5.53 0.20 18.18
C HIS A 132 5.08 -0.25 16.79
N TYR A 133 6.01 -0.48 15.85
CA TYR A 133 5.72 -0.80 14.44
C TYR A 133 4.78 0.23 13.81
N GLU A 134 5.06 1.51 14.05
CA GLU A 134 4.20 2.62 13.72
C GLU A 134 4.94 3.66 12.89
N ALA A 135 4.27 4.22 11.89
CA ALA A 135 4.89 5.25 11.05
C ALA A 135 3.87 6.23 10.47
N THR A 136 4.35 7.44 10.20
CA THR A 136 3.64 8.42 9.37
C THR A 136 4.53 8.92 8.25
N ALA A 137 3.97 9.15 7.06
CA ALA A 137 4.73 9.65 5.93
C ALA A 137 4.04 10.84 5.25
N ARG A 138 4.86 11.74 4.70
CA ARG A 138 4.41 12.78 3.78
C ARG A 138 4.67 12.31 2.35
N VAL A 139 3.61 12.29 1.54
CA VAL A 139 3.63 11.78 0.18
C VAL A 139 3.24 12.89 -0.80
N LYS A 140 4.09 13.12 -1.81
CA LYS A 140 3.81 13.98 -2.95
C LYS A 140 4.19 13.27 -4.24
N PHE A 141 3.21 13.06 -5.12
CA PHE A 141 3.40 12.25 -6.31
C PHE A 141 4.45 12.82 -7.26
N GLN A 142 5.25 11.91 -7.82
CA GLN A 142 6.28 12.22 -8.80
C GLN A 142 5.81 11.92 -10.23
N ALA A 143 4.98 10.88 -10.38
CA ALA A 143 4.37 10.55 -11.66
C ALA A 143 3.30 11.58 -12.02
N LYS A 144 3.28 11.99 -13.30
CA LYS A 144 2.17 12.78 -13.85
C LYS A 144 0.90 11.93 -13.91
N ASP A 145 -0.25 12.61 -13.98
CA ASP A 145 -1.51 11.92 -14.27
C ASP A 145 -1.45 11.27 -15.66
N GLY A 146 -2.04 10.11 -15.78
CA GLY A 146 -2.06 9.30 -16.99
C GLY A 146 -3.48 8.89 -17.36
N ASN A 147 -3.63 8.00 -18.34
CA ASN A 147 -4.93 7.52 -18.82
C ASN A 147 -5.58 6.45 -17.92
N PHE A 148 -5.20 6.39 -16.65
CA PHE A 148 -5.76 5.45 -15.69
C PHE A 148 -6.96 6.06 -14.96
N HIS A 149 -7.97 5.26 -14.65
CA HIS A 149 -9.06 5.69 -13.77
C HIS A 149 -8.52 6.09 -12.38
N ARG A 150 -7.55 5.34 -11.87
CA ARG A 150 -6.72 5.61 -10.71
C ARG A 150 -5.27 5.34 -11.10
N ASN A 151 -4.38 6.29 -10.87
CA ASN A 151 -2.98 6.14 -11.23
C ASN A 151 -2.29 5.11 -10.32
N PRO A 152 -1.75 4.00 -10.87
CA PRO A 152 -1.15 2.92 -10.08
C PRO A 152 0.09 3.37 -9.31
N PHE A 153 0.89 4.29 -9.86
CA PHE A 153 2.06 4.84 -9.18
C PHE A 153 1.68 5.59 -7.90
N TRP A 154 0.54 6.30 -7.92
CA TRP A 154 0.05 7.05 -6.78
C TRP A 154 -0.50 6.15 -5.69
N ILE A 155 -1.33 5.16 -6.09
CA ILE A 155 -1.94 4.21 -5.17
C ILE A 155 -0.86 3.41 -4.44
N ASP A 156 0.12 2.89 -5.17
CA ASP A 156 1.22 2.11 -4.60
C ASP A 156 2.07 2.96 -3.65
N SER A 157 2.45 4.18 -4.08
CA SER A 157 3.22 5.11 -3.24
C SER A 157 2.56 5.44 -1.90
N LEU A 158 1.23 5.50 -1.84
CA LEU A 158 0.49 5.72 -0.59
C LEU A 158 0.54 4.49 0.33
N GLY A 159 0.67 3.31 -0.24
CA GLY A 159 0.78 2.03 0.48
C GLY A 159 2.20 1.68 0.93
N HIS A 160 3.26 2.29 0.38
CA HIS A 160 4.66 1.98 0.66
C HIS A 160 5.00 1.97 2.16
N ILE A 161 4.32 2.83 2.94
CA ILE A 161 4.59 2.97 4.37
C ILE A 161 4.40 1.65 5.14
N SER A 162 3.47 0.77 4.73
CA SER A 162 3.24 -0.53 5.38
C SER A 162 4.43 -1.49 5.23
N GLY A 163 5.04 -1.51 4.05
CA GLY A 163 6.28 -2.27 3.83
C GLY A 163 7.49 -1.59 4.50
N PHE A 164 7.52 -0.25 4.51
CA PHE A 164 8.62 0.49 5.11
C PHE A 164 8.73 0.27 6.62
N VAL A 165 7.61 0.35 7.35
CA VAL A 165 7.59 0.16 8.81
C VAL A 165 8.08 -1.22 9.24
N MET A 166 7.95 -2.22 8.37
CA MET A 166 8.48 -3.57 8.65
C MET A 166 9.95 -3.71 8.26
N ASN A 167 10.32 -3.30 7.05
CA ASN A 167 11.67 -3.57 6.52
C ASN A 167 12.73 -2.57 6.98
N ALA A 168 12.35 -1.38 7.44
CA ALA A 168 13.26 -0.37 8.00
C ALA A 168 13.24 -0.33 9.53
N ASN A 169 12.60 -1.29 10.18
CA ASN A 169 12.49 -1.40 11.63
C ASN A 169 13.81 -1.89 12.23
N ASP A 170 14.26 -1.27 13.32
CA ASP A 170 15.52 -1.61 14.00
C ASP A 170 15.53 -3.02 14.60
N ALA A 171 14.35 -3.56 14.94
CA ALA A 171 14.20 -4.91 15.49
C ALA A 171 14.26 -6.02 14.44
N ILE A 172 14.24 -5.67 13.14
CA ILE A 172 14.21 -6.63 12.04
C ILE A 172 15.63 -6.81 11.47
N ASP A 173 16.08 -8.05 11.39
CA ASP A 173 17.34 -8.38 10.69
C ASP A 173 17.12 -8.35 9.17
N SER A 174 17.22 -7.18 8.58
CA SER A 174 17.02 -6.95 7.14
C SER A 174 17.99 -7.71 6.21
N ARG A 175 18.98 -8.42 6.75
CA ARG A 175 19.86 -9.30 5.97
C ARG A 175 19.24 -10.66 5.71
N ASN A 176 18.41 -11.12 6.64
CA ASN A 176 17.83 -12.47 6.65
C ASN A 176 16.30 -12.46 6.52
N GLU A 177 15.66 -11.32 6.80
CA GLU A 177 14.21 -11.18 6.84
C GLU A 177 13.75 -10.08 5.89
N VAL A 178 12.88 -10.45 4.97
CA VAL A 178 12.23 -9.53 4.04
C VAL A 178 10.72 -9.66 4.18
N TYR A 179 10.06 -8.56 4.46
CA TYR A 179 8.62 -8.49 4.59
C TYR A 179 7.98 -8.01 3.30
N VAL A 180 7.14 -8.86 2.70
CA VAL A 180 6.44 -8.57 1.45
C VAL A 180 4.93 -8.56 1.65
N ASN A 181 4.22 -7.83 0.81
CA ASN A 181 2.77 -7.73 0.86
C ASN A 181 2.13 -9.05 0.36
N HIS A 182 1.25 -9.63 1.18
CA HIS A 182 0.46 -10.83 0.89
C HIS A 182 -0.99 -10.51 0.48
N GLY A 183 -1.39 -9.25 0.57
CA GLY A 183 -2.73 -8.79 0.23
C GLY A 183 -3.31 -7.85 1.28
N TRP A 184 -4.59 -7.58 1.14
CA TRP A 184 -5.37 -6.71 2.05
C TRP A 184 -6.85 -7.08 2.00
N ASP A 185 -7.60 -6.69 3.02
CA ASP A 185 -9.04 -6.95 3.08
C ASP A 185 -9.84 -5.93 2.26
N THR A 186 -9.49 -4.64 2.37
CA THR A 186 -10.14 -3.55 1.65
C THR A 186 -9.14 -2.47 1.23
N MET A 187 -9.34 -1.86 0.06
CA MET A 187 -8.65 -0.65 -0.35
C MET A 187 -9.69 0.37 -0.80
N ARG A 188 -10.17 1.17 0.14
CA ARG A 188 -11.27 2.11 -0.05
C ARG A 188 -10.77 3.51 -0.33
N CYS A 189 -11.19 4.09 -1.45
CA CYS A 189 -10.88 5.46 -1.86
C CYS A 189 -12.17 6.22 -2.09
N SER A 190 -12.44 7.25 -1.30
CA SER A 190 -13.68 8.05 -1.41
C SER A 190 -13.62 9.09 -2.51
N LYS A 191 -12.44 9.49 -2.95
CA LYS A 191 -12.24 10.43 -4.07
C LYS A 191 -10.99 10.10 -4.90
N LYS A 192 -10.84 10.73 -6.05
CA LYS A 192 -9.61 10.65 -6.84
C LYS A 192 -8.48 11.40 -6.17
N PHE A 193 -7.27 10.90 -6.31
CA PHE A 193 -6.06 11.61 -5.91
C PHE A 193 -5.65 12.64 -6.97
N SER A 194 -4.83 13.64 -6.57
CA SER A 194 -4.29 14.68 -7.44
C SER A 194 -2.78 14.80 -7.28
N VAL A 195 -2.07 15.05 -8.38
CA VAL A 195 -0.62 15.33 -8.37
C VAL A 195 -0.29 16.63 -7.65
N ASP A 196 -1.23 17.58 -7.61
CA ASP A 196 -1.04 18.88 -6.98
C ASP A 196 -1.18 18.85 -5.47
N SER A 197 -1.78 17.77 -4.93
CA SER A 197 -2.01 17.60 -3.49
C SER A 197 -0.81 16.95 -2.80
N THR A 198 -0.70 17.21 -1.50
CA THR A 198 0.20 16.50 -0.60
C THR A 198 -0.63 15.68 0.37
N TYR A 199 -0.24 14.44 0.57
CA TYR A 199 -0.95 13.50 1.41
C TYR A 199 -0.13 13.16 2.66
N ARG A 200 -0.82 12.88 3.76
CA ARG A 200 -0.22 12.28 4.95
C ARG A 200 -0.74 10.86 5.08
N THR A 201 0.16 9.90 5.24
CA THR A 201 -0.21 8.51 5.52
C THR A 201 0.18 8.13 6.94
N TYR A 202 -0.55 7.21 7.52
CA TYR A 202 -0.29 6.66 8.84
C TYR A 202 -0.57 5.17 8.82
N VAL A 203 0.26 4.40 9.51
CA VAL A 203 0.09 2.96 9.71
C VAL A 203 0.61 2.54 11.07
N ARG A 204 -0.05 1.55 11.67
CA ARG A 204 0.47 0.76 12.77
C ARG A 204 0.28 -0.70 12.45
N MET A 205 1.40 -1.45 12.36
CA MET A 205 1.39 -2.88 12.10
C MET A 205 1.33 -3.65 13.41
N GLN A 206 0.59 -4.73 13.43
CA GLN A 206 0.44 -5.59 14.59
C GLN A 206 0.65 -7.04 14.18
N HIS A 207 1.28 -7.82 15.05
CA HIS A 207 1.40 -9.26 14.81
C HIS A 207 0.00 -9.87 14.68
N TRP A 208 -0.23 -10.59 13.58
CA TRP A 208 -1.53 -11.21 13.30
C TRP A 208 -1.48 -12.73 13.48
N GLN A 209 -0.60 -13.40 12.73
CA GLN A 209 -0.39 -14.86 12.88
C GLN A 209 0.94 -15.28 12.23
N ASN A 210 1.60 -16.29 12.81
CA ASN A 210 2.90 -16.79 12.33
C ASN A 210 3.92 -15.64 12.17
N THR A 211 4.44 -15.45 10.96
CA THR A 211 5.37 -14.36 10.59
C THR A 211 4.66 -13.19 9.88
N VAL A 212 3.32 -13.12 9.96
CA VAL A 212 2.52 -12.09 9.29
C VAL A 212 2.10 -11.01 10.28
N TYR A 213 2.31 -9.77 9.87
CA TYR A 213 1.78 -8.57 10.52
C TYR A 213 0.64 -8.01 9.68
N ALA A 214 -0.33 -7.40 10.33
CA ALA A 214 -1.45 -6.73 9.66
C ALA A 214 -1.67 -5.33 10.23
N GLY A 215 -2.17 -4.41 9.41
CA GLY A 215 -2.48 -3.05 9.83
C GLY A 215 -3.28 -2.29 8.77
N ASP A 216 -3.80 -1.15 9.18
CA ASP A 216 -4.55 -0.25 8.29
C ASP A 216 -3.68 0.95 7.94
N VAL A 217 -3.65 1.29 6.64
CA VAL A 217 -3.01 2.51 6.16
C VAL A 217 -4.09 3.57 5.96
N TYR A 218 -4.03 4.63 6.76
CA TYR A 218 -4.91 5.78 6.66
C TYR A 218 -4.26 6.86 5.79
N ILE A 219 -5.00 7.41 4.84
CA ILE A 219 -4.53 8.44 3.91
C ILE A 219 -5.34 9.72 4.11
N PHE A 220 -4.64 10.78 4.50
CA PHE A 220 -5.21 12.12 4.73
C PHE A 220 -4.88 13.07 3.59
N GLU A 221 -5.84 13.92 3.27
CA GLU A 221 -5.62 15.17 2.55
C GLU A 221 -6.09 16.32 3.45
N GLY A 222 -5.16 17.15 3.93
CA GLY A 222 -5.44 18.03 5.07
C GLY A 222 -5.82 17.21 6.31
N ASP A 223 -6.96 17.53 6.90
CA ASP A 223 -7.48 16.87 8.13
C ASP A 223 -8.50 15.75 7.81
N GLU A 224 -8.79 15.51 6.53
CA GLU A 224 -9.78 14.52 6.11
C GLU A 224 -9.13 13.19 5.71
N ILE A 225 -9.61 12.08 6.24
CA ILE A 225 -9.29 10.74 5.72
C ILE A 225 -10.06 10.55 4.41
N ILE A 226 -9.32 10.35 3.32
CA ILE A 226 -9.88 10.21 1.97
C ILE A 226 -9.76 8.79 1.41
N ALA A 227 -8.89 7.99 2.02
CA ALA A 227 -8.75 6.58 1.70
C ALA A 227 -8.24 5.80 2.91
N VAL A 228 -8.59 4.51 2.95
CA VAL A 228 -8.07 3.54 3.93
C VAL A 228 -7.78 2.23 3.20
N TYR A 229 -6.55 1.74 3.36
CA TYR A 229 -6.18 0.38 2.96
C TYR A 229 -6.23 -0.49 4.20
N GLY A 230 -7.32 -1.23 4.36
CA GLY A 230 -7.63 -1.97 5.57
C GLY A 230 -7.16 -3.41 5.52
N GLY A 231 -6.61 -3.87 6.63
CA GLY A 231 -6.12 -5.24 6.77
C GLY A 231 -4.96 -5.58 5.83
N VAL A 232 -4.05 -4.63 5.59
CA VAL A 232 -2.83 -4.88 4.80
C VAL A 232 -1.99 -5.90 5.53
N LYS A 233 -1.69 -7.03 4.87
CA LYS A 233 -0.93 -8.16 5.41
C LYS A 233 0.48 -8.18 4.83
N VAL A 234 1.47 -8.15 5.71
CA VAL A 234 2.89 -8.16 5.34
C VAL A 234 3.54 -9.34 6.05
N GLY A 235 4.09 -10.27 5.31
CA GLY A 235 4.66 -11.50 5.83
C GLY A 235 6.15 -11.63 5.54
N CYS A 236 6.87 -12.27 6.45
CA CYS A 236 8.29 -12.57 6.28
C CYS A 236 8.49 -13.64 5.21
N SER A 237 9.30 -13.31 4.20
CA SER A 237 9.86 -14.28 3.23
C SER A 237 11.31 -14.54 3.62
N ILE A 238 11.63 -15.76 4.06
CA ILE A 238 12.99 -16.17 4.38
C ILE A 238 13.69 -16.55 3.07
N GLY A 239 14.75 -15.84 2.73
CA GLY A 239 15.67 -16.16 1.64
C GLY A 239 15.03 -16.15 0.25
N ILE A 240 14.98 -15.00 -0.40
CA ILE A 240 14.84 -14.90 -1.88
C ILE A 240 16.22 -14.97 -2.50
#